data_fc4baeab699ca5b382ee8f3aa7d38124
#
_entry.id   fc4baeab699ca5b382ee8f3aa7d38124
#
_cell.length_a   1.000
_cell.length_b   1.000
_cell.length_c   1.000
_cell.angle_alpha   90.00
_cell.angle_beta   90.00
_cell.angle_gamma   90.00
#
_symmetry.space_group_name_H-M   'P 1'
#
loop_
_entity.id
_entity.type
_entity.pdbx_description
1 polymer ?
#
loop_
_entity_poly.entity_id
_entity_poly.type
_entity_poly.pdbx_seq_one_letter_code
_entity_poly.pdbx_strand_id
1 'polypeptide(L)'
;MKLLPKILALSLAMVVTTSVAANQLANEKTAISVNYKNNRYPLLQKPYIELPIGSIRPTGWMQEQLVRMKNGMTGNLDQVYEKVMGPRNGWLGGDGDVWERGPYWIDGLLPLAYILNDQALIDKVKPWVEWTLASQKPNGYFGPDTDRSYEPGLQRDNSRDWWPKMVMMKVMQQYYSATGDTRVIDFFTRYFKYQLAELPQNPLGKWTFWGEQRGGDNLMVVYWLYNITGDKFLLDLGELIHKQTFNWTDIFLNQDHLSRQLSLHCVNLAQGFKEPVVYYQQNQDPKQICAVKKAVKDIHNTIGLPTGLWGGDELLRFGEPTTGSELCTAVEMMFSLEEMLEITGDVQWADYLERVAYNALPTQVTDDYSARQYYQQT
;
A
#
# COMPACT_ATOMS: atom_id res chain seq x y z
N MET A 1 25.18 -60.07 18.05
CA MET A 1 25.31 -58.89 18.86
C MET A 1 25.81 -57.70 18.01
N LYS A 2 25.05 -57.32 16.92
CA LYS A 2 25.35 -56.18 15.99
C LYS A 2 24.12 -55.30 15.62
N LEU A 3 23.02 -55.42 16.36
CA LEU A 3 21.80 -54.67 16.07
C LEU A 3 21.54 -53.41 16.96
N LEU A 4 22.23 -53.31 18.12
CA LEU A 4 22.02 -52.20 19.04
C LEU A 4 22.49 -50.80 18.56
N PRO A 5 23.60 -50.63 17.82
CA PRO A 5 24.01 -49.28 17.42
C PRO A 5 23.18 -48.66 16.31
N LYS A 6 22.47 -49.45 15.49
CA LYS A 6 21.60 -48.93 14.43
C LYS A 6 20.24 -48.41 14.95
N ILE A 7 19.72 -49.02 16.00
CA ILE A 7 18.46 -48.60 16.62
C ILE A 7 18.67 -47.30 17.41
N LEU A 8 19.81 -47.13 18.06
CA LEU A 8 20.16 -45.92 18.80
C LEU A 8 20.41 -44.72 17.88
N ALA A 9 21.02 -44.94 16.70
CA ALA A 9 21.23 -43.88 15.71
C ALA A 9 19.91 -43.45 15.04
N LEU A 10 18.98 -44.38 14.82
CA LEU A 10 17.67 -44.05 14.24
C LEU A 10 16.77 -43.28 15.25
N SER A 11 16.79 -43.67 16.52
CA SER A 11 16.05 -42.96 17.57
C SER A 11 16.61 -41.55 17.87
N LEU A 12 17.92 -41.39 17.80
CA LEU A 12 18.55 -40.08 17.97
C LEU A 12 18.27 -39.15 16.77
N ALA A 13 18.29 -39.67 15.55
CA ALA A 13 17.96 -38.88 14.35
C ALA A 13 16.47 -38.48 14.36
N MET A 14 15.57 -39.35 14.82
CA MET A 14 14.13 -39.06 14.92
C MET A 14 13.82 -38.03 16.01
N VAL A 15 14.53 -38.02 17.12
CA VAL A 15 14.38 -37.02 18.20
C VAL A 15 14.95 -35.67 17.77
N VAL A 16 16.05 -35.62 17.04
CA VAL A 16 16.62 -34.37 16.55
C VAL A 16 15.72 -33.76 15.45
N THR A 17 15.19 -34.56 14.55
CA THR A 17 14.28 -34.05 13.50
C THR A 17 12.95 -33.57 14.06
N THR A 18 12.38 -34.22 15.09
CA THR A 18 11.17 -33.76 15.75
C THR A 18 11.39 -32.49 16.59
N SER A 19 12.54 -32.33 17.20
CA SER A 19 12.85 -31.12 17.97
C SER A 19 13.14 -29.91 17.07
N VAL A 20 13.77 -30.10 15.91
CA VAL A 20 13.98 -29.03 14.92
C VAL A 20 12.65 -28.61 14.29
N ALA A 21 11.80 -29.56 13.91
CA ALA A 21 10.46 -29.25 13.38
C ALA A 21 9.56 -28.58 14.43
N ALA A 22 9.61 -29.00 15.68
CA ALA A 22 8.87 -28.37 16.77
C ALA A 22 9.37 -26.95 17.07
N ASN A 23 10.68 -26.71 17.00
CA ASN A 23 11.26 -25.38 17.15
C ASN A 23 10.96 -24.46 15.96
N GLN A 24 10.95 -24.97 14.72
CA GLN A 24 10.51 -24.22 13.56
C GLN A 24 9.02 -23.85 13.65
N LEU A 25 8.14 -24.80 13.99
CA LEU A 25 6.71 -24.52 14.20
C LEU A 25 6.45 -23.59 15.38
N ALA A 26 7.24 -23.62 16.44
CA ALA A 26 7.14 -22.70 17.54
C ALA A 26 7.63 -21.29 17.17
N ASN A 27 8.71 -21.20 16.39
CA ASN A 27 9.22 -19.92 15.86
C ASN A 27 8.25 -19.32 14.83
N GLU A 28 7.67 -20.13 13.94
CA GLU A 28 6.64 -19.67 13.00
C GLU A 28 5.37 -19.19 13.72
N LYS A 29 4.89 -19.93 14.73
CA LYS A 29 3.76 -19.48 15.56
C LYS A 29 4.05 -18.20 16.34
N THR A 30 5.27 -18.02 16.80
CA THR A 30 5.67 -16.81 17.53
C THR A 30 5.81 -15.62 16.57
N ALA A 31 6.36 -15.83 15.37
CA ALA A 31 6.44 -14.81 14.33
C ALA A 31 5.05 -14.35 13.87
N ILE A 32 4.13 -15.29 13.61
CA ILE A 32 2.73 -14.98 13.24
C ILE A 32 2.04 -14.18 14.35
N SER A 33 2.28 -14.50 15.63
CA SER A 33 1.66 -13.78 16.76
C SER A 33 2.16 -12.35 16.94
N VAL A 34 3.38 -12.04 16.50
CA VAL A 34 3.98 -10.69 16.60
C VAL A 34 3.41 -9.76 15.53
N ASN A 35 3.13 -10.29 14.32
CA ASN A 35 2.69 -9.49 13.16
C ASN A 35 1.16 -9.42 13.01
N TYR A 36 0.42 -10.04 13.93
CA TYR A 36 -1.04 -10.15 13.87
C TYR A 36 -1.66 -9.44 15.06
N LYS A 37 -1.94 -8.13 14.92
CA LYS A 37 -2.48 -7.32 16.01
C LYS A 37 -3.67 -6.48 15.55
N ASN A 38 -4.73 -6.52 16.34
CA ASN A 38 -5.83 -5.59 16.19
C ASN A 38 -5.46 -4.20 16.77
N ASN A 39 -6.32 -3.25 16.54
CA ASN A 39 -6.16 -1.88 17.03
C ASN A 39 -6.02 -1.83 18.55
N ARG A 40 -5.07 -1.01 18.99
CA ARG A 40 -4.89 -0.66 20.40
C ARG A 40 -5.84 0.48 20.76
N TYR A 41 -6.46 0.40 21.94
CA TYR A 41 -7.22 1.54 22.49
C TYR A 41 -6.37 2.84 22.50
N PRO A 42 -6.90 4.02 22.11
CA PRO A 42 -8.31 4.35 21.85
C PRO A 42 -8.82 4.06 20.44
N LEU A 43 -8.00 3.53 19.52
CA LEU A 43 -8.49 3.19 18.19
C LEU A 43 -9.58 2.11 18.27
N LEU A 44 -10.61 2.27 17.42
CA LEU A 44 -11.70 1.31 17.31
C LEU A 44 -11.16 -0.07 16.87
N GLN A 45 -11.61 -1.14 17.56
CA GLN A 45 -11.29 -2.51 17.15
C GLN A 45 -11.84 -2.80 15.76
N LYS A 46 -11.00 -3.35 14.90
CA LYS A 46 -11.41 -3.74 13.54
C LYS A 46 -12.06 -5.12 13.54
N PRO A 47 -13.15 -5.32 12.78
CA PRO A 47 -13.75 -6.65 12.59
C PRO A 47 -12.82 -7.65 11.91
N TYR A 48 -12.01 -7.19 10.97
CA TYR A 48 -11.02 -8.00 10.27
C TYR A 48 -9.61 -7.47 10.53
N ILE A 49 -8.64 -8.33 10.30
CA ILE A 49 -7.22 -8.02 10.48
C ILE A 49 -6.47 -8.61 9.30
N GLU A 50 -5.62 -7.79 8.68
CA GLU A 50 -4.75 -8.23 7.60
C GLU A 50 -3.83 -9.36 8.06
N LEU A 51 -3.74 -10.42 7.27
CA LEU A 51 -2.82 -11.52 7.52
C LEU A 51 -1.40 -11.13 7.07
N PRO A 52 -0.34 -11.62 7.76
CA PRO A 52 1.02 -11.40 7.33
C PRO A 52 1.24 -11.87 5.89
N ILE A 53 1.92 -11.04 5.10
CA ILE A 53 2.20 -11.34 3.69
C ILE A 53 2.95 -12.68 3.56
N GLY A 54 2.45 -13.55 2.68
CA GLY A 54 3.00 -14.89 2.47
C GLY A 54 2.47 -15.98 3.41
N SER A 55 1.61 -15.64 4.40
CA SER A 55 0.95 -16.61 5.27
C SER A 55 -0.14 -17.42 4.53
N ILE A 56 -0.74 -16.83 3.51
CA ILE A 56 -1.65 -17.50 2.57
C ILE A 56 -1.00 -17.54 1.19
N ARG A 57 -1.09 -18.68 0.53
CA ARG A 57 -0.59 -18.88 -0.83
C ARG A 57 -1.73 -19.28 -1.74
N PRO A 58 -1.97 -18.57 -2.83
CA PRO A 58 -2.99 -18.94 -3.80
C PRO A 58 -2.59 -20.21 -4.54
N THR A 59 -3.59 -20.95 -5.01
CA THR A 59 -3.45 -22.12 -5.88
C THR A 59 -4.32 -21.96 -7.12
N GLY A 60 -4.14 -22.86 -8.11
CA GLY A 60 -4.92 -22.86 -9.33
C GLY A 60 -4.74 -21.57 -10.14
N TRP A 61 -5.81 -21.04 -10.69
CA TRP A 61 -5.77 -19.90 -11.58
C TRP A 61 -5.24 -18.60 -10.92
N MET A 62 -5.46 -18.41 -9.63
CA MET A 62 -4.88 -17.25 -8.91
C MET A 62 -3.35 -17.35 -8.84
N GLN A 63 -2.80 -18.53 -8.58
CA GLN A 63 -1.35 -18.75 -8.62
C GLN A 63 -0.80 -18.50 -10.03
N GLU A 64 -1.48 -19.00 -11.07
CA GLU A 64 -1.09 -18.77 -12.46
C GLU A 64 -1.07 -17.28 -12.82
N GLN A 65 -2.05 -16.52 -12.35
CA GLN A 65 -2.07 -15.05 -12.53
C GLN A 65 -0.85 -14.38 -11.88
N LEU A 66 -0.51 -14.72 -10.65
CA LEU A 66 0.70 -14.18 -10.01
C LEU A 66 1.99 -14.58 -10.74
N VAL A 67 2.05 -15.79 -11.28
CA VAL A 67 3.20 -16.22 -12.11
C VAL A 67 3.28 -15.42 -13.40
N ARG A 68 2.16 -15.10 -14.05
CA ARG A 68 2.13 -14.21 -15.22
C ARG A 68 2.60 -12.81 -14.86
N MET A 69 2.16 -12.24 -13.74
CA MET A 69 2.65 -10.95 -13.24
C MET A 69 4.16 -10.96 -12.98
N LYS A 70 4.69 -12.04 -12.38
CA LYS A 70 6.14 -12.24 -12.21
C LYS A 70 6.88 -12.24 -13.54
N ASN A 71 6.37 -12.94 -14.54
CA ASN A 71 7.00 -13.07 -15.85
C ASN A 71 6.77 -11.83 -16.73
N GLY A 72 5.76 -11.04 -16.45
CA GLY A 72 5.41 -9.79 -17.14
C GLY A 72 6.12 -8.56 -16.57
N MET A 73 5.44 -7.42 -16.62
CA MET A 73 5.99 -6.11 -16.24
C MET A 73 6.39 -6.07 -14.76
N THR A 74 5.57 -6.60 -13.86
CA THR A 74 5.85 -6.49 -12.41
C THR A 74 7.21 -7.07 -12.05
N GLY A 75 7.55 -8.23 -12.60
CA GLY A 75 8.83 -8.87 -12.32
C GLY A 75 10.04 -8.32 -13.09
N ASN A 76 9.82 -7.49 -14.16
CA ASN A 76 10.87 -7.18 -15.13
C ASN A 76 11.02 -5.69 -15.50
N LEU A 77 10.24 -4.77 -14.92
CA LEU A 77 10.34 -3.34 -15.24
C LEU A 77 11.70 -2.72 -14.93
N ASP A 78 12.44 -3.26 -13.96
CA ASP A 78 13.80 -2.86 -13.64
C ASP A 78 14.80 -3.03 -14.81
N GLN A 79 14.54 -3.98 -15.70
CA GLN A 79 15.36 -4.23 -16.88
C GLN A 79 15.03 -3.29 -18.04
N VAL A 80 13.80 -2.77 -18.08
CA VAL A 80 13.31 -1.90 -19.16
C VAL A 80 13.53 -0.43 -18.85
N TYR A 81 13.37 -0.04 -17.56
CA TYR A 81 13.43 1.34 -17.10
C TYR A 81 14.51 1.54 -16.03
N GLU A 82 15.77 1.43 -16.43
CA GLU A 82 16.92 1.49 -15.52
C GLU A 82 16.91 2.71 -14.57
N LYS A 83 16.54 3.91 -15.10
CA LYS A 83 16.48 5.15 -14.33
C LYS A 83 15.20 5.32 -13.51
N VAL A 84 14.14 4.55 -13.81
CA VAL A 84 12.81 4.71 -13.21
C VAL A 84 12.52 3.61 -12.18
N MET A 85 12.75 2.34 -12.53
CA MET A 85 12.55 1.18 -11.65
C MET A 85 13.83 0.36 -11.45
N GLY A 86 14.90 0.68 -12.17
CA GLY A 86 16.17 -0.05 -12.11
C GLY A 86 17.20 0.56 -11.15
N PRO A 87 18.44 0.09 -11.20
CA PRO A 87 19.49 0.42 -10.22
C PRO A 87 19.90 1.89 -10.21
N ARG A 88 19.50 2.67 -11.23
CA ARG A 88 19.76 4.11 -11.29
C ARG A 88 18.64 4.96 -10.69
N ASN A 89 17.57 4.37 -10.14
CA ASN A 89 16.54 5.11 -9.43
C ASN A 89 17.11 5.85 -8.20
N GLY A 90 16.57 7.02 -7.89
CA GLY A 90 17.02 7.83 -6.76
C GLY A 90 16.76 7.17 -5.40
N TRP A 91 15.76 6.29 -5.29
CA TRP A 91 15.49 5.46 -4.12
C TRP A 91 16.45 4.28 -3.97
N LEU A 92 17.45 4.18 -4.83
CA LEU A 92 18.61 3.32 -4.72
C LEU A 92 19.93 4.13 -4.70
N GLY A 93 19.83 5.45 -4.50
CA GLY A 93 20.96 6.36 -4.55
C GLY A 93 21.43 6.70 -5.95
N GLY A 94 20.75 6.22 -7.00
CA GLY A 94 21.08 6.50 -8.39
C GLY A 94 20.71 7.93 -8.84
N ASP A 95 20.93 8.23 -10.11
CA ASP A 95 20.74 9.54 -10.73
C ASP A 95 19.40 9.68 -11.49
N GLY A 96 18.53 8.70 -11.41
CA GLY A 96 17.23 8.65 -12.08
C GLY A 96 16.10 9.33 -11.32
N ASP A 97 14.90 8.75 -11.42
CA ASP A 97 13.70 9.21 -10.73
C ASP A 97 13.90 9.30 -9.22
N VAL A 98 13.33 10.35 -8.63
CA VAL A 98 13.34 10.56 -7.18
C VAL A 98 11.93 10.59 -6.57
N TRP A 99 10.88 10.53 -7.42
CA TRP A 99 9.50 10.70 -6.99
C TRP A 99 8.77 9.35 -6.82
N GLU A 100 7.56 9.15 -7.36
CA GLU A 100 6.65 8.06 -6.96
C GLU A 100 6.82 6.73 -7.69
N ARG A 101 7.34 6.71 -8.95
CA ARG A 101 7.25 5.53 -9.83
C ARG A 101 8.05 4.33 -9.32
N GLY A 102 9.25 4.56 -8.77
CA GLY A 102 10.04 3.51 -8.13
C GLY A 102 9.34 2.90 -6.91
N PRO A 103 8.92 3.74 -5.93
CA PRO A 103 8.10 3.29 -4.80
C PRO A 103 6.87 2.49 -5.20
N TYR A 104 6.09 2.93 -6.18
CA TYR A 104 4.92 2.18 -6.67
C TYR A 104 5.27 0.82 -7.25
N TRP A 105 6.37 0.73 -7.99
CA TRP A 105 6.78 -0.56 -8.52
C TRP A 105 7.13 -1.56 -7.41
N ILE A 106 7.88 -1.11 -6.40
CA ILE A 106 8.24 -1.96 -5.25
C ILE A 106 7.01 -2.29 -4.39
N ASP A 107 6.03 -1.40 -4.27
CA ASP A 107 4.77 -1.64 -3.58
C ASP A 107 4.01 -2.86 -4.16
N GLY A 108 4.09 -3.05 -5.47
CA GLY A 108 3.54 -4.23 -6.13
C GLY A 108 4.49 -5.45 -6.14
N LEU A 109 5.80 -5.24 -6.30
CA LEU A 109 6.77 -6.33 -6.41
C LEU A 109 6.98 -7.07 -5.08
N LEU A 110 7.00 -6.35 -3.95
CA LEU A 110 7.27 -6.94 -2.65
C LEU A 110 6.23 -8.00 -2.27
N PRO A 111 4.91 -7.70 -2.24
CA PRO A 111 3.92 -8.72 -1.91
C PRO A 111 3.94 -9.88 -2.89
N LEU A 112 4.13 -9.63 -4.19
CA LEU A 112 4.26 -10.69 -5.19
C LEU A 112 5.43 -11.63 -4.86
N ALA A 113 6.60 -11.07 -4.51
CA ALA A 113 7.80 -11.83 -4.17
C ALA A 113 7.59 -12.77 -2.97
N TYR A 114 6.99 -12.25 -1.90
CA TYR A 114 6.80 -13.01 -0.67
C TYR A 114 5.60 -13.97 -0.75
N ILE A 115 4.52 -13.64 -1.44
CA ILE A 115 3.37 -14.55 -1.65
C ILE A 115 3.81 -15.76 -2.50
N LEU A 116 4.57 -15.53 -3.57
CA LEU A 116 5.14 -16.60 -4.39
C LEU A 116 6.31 -17.33 -3.69
N ASN A 117 6.86 -16.74 -2.65
CA ASN A 117 8.11 -17.18 -2.01
C ASN A 117 9.25 -17.33 -3.04
N ASP A 118 9.37 -16.33 -3.92
CA ASP A 118 10.31 -16.34 -5.04
C ASP A 118 11.59 -15.60 -4.67
N GLN A 119 12.68 -16.35 -4.53
CA GLN A 119 13.95 -15.79 -4.08
C GLN A 119 14.53 -14.73 -5.05
N ALA A 120 14.35 -14.91 -6.35
CA ALA A 120 14.85 -13.96 -7.34
C ALA A 120 14.13 -12.60 -7.25
N LEU A 121 12.80 -12.62 -6.99
CA LEU A 121 12.05 -11.39 -6.74
C LEU A 121 12.39 -10.78 -5.38
N ILE A 122 12.54 -11.59 -4.33
CA ILE A 122 12.98 -11.14 -3.00
C ILE A 122 14.33 -10.42 -3.09
N ASP A 123 15.27 -10.96 -3.88
CA ASP A 123 16.59 -10.35 -4.07
C ASP A 123 16.52 -9.02 -4.84
N LYS A 124 15.49 -8.80 -5.68
CA LYS A 124 15.21 -7.48 -6.31
C LYS A 124 14.63 -6.47 -5.30
N VAL A 125 13.83 -6.93 -4.34
CA VAL A 125 13.23 -6.07 -3.29
C VAL A 125 14.26 -5.60 -2.27
N LYS A 126 15.16 -6.47 -1.84
CA LYS A 126 16.12 -6.17 -0.76
C LYS A 126 16.90 -4.86 -0.91
N PRO A 127 17.50 -4.50 -2.07
CA PRO A 127 18.22 -3.25 -2.23
C PRO A 127 17.36 -2.01 -1.92
N TRP A 128 16.08 -2.02 -2.27
CA TRP A 128 15.16 -0.91 -2.01
C TRP A 128 14.89 -0.73 -0.52
N VAL A 129 14.65 -1.83 0.19
CA VAL A 129 14.44 -1.82 1.64
C VAL A 129 15.71 -1.37 2.36
N GLU A 130 16.86 -1.97 2.06
CA GLU A 130 18.11 -1.64 2.72
C GLU A 130 18.56 -0.19 2.45
N TRP A 131 18.39 0.29 1.21
CA TRP A 131 18.69 1.68 0.91
C TRP A 131 17.74 2.64 1.65
N THR A 132 16.45 2.32 1.71
CA THR A 132 15.47 3.14 2.43
C THR A 132 15.83 3.25 3.90
N LEU A 133 16.15 2.13 4.56
CA LEU A 133 16.61 2.13 5.96
C LEU A 133 17.91 2.93 6.14
N ALA A 134 18.87 2.73 5.26
CA ALA A 134 20.18 3.40 5.32
C ALA A 134 20.10 4.91 5.01
N SER A 135 19.12 5.34 4.22
CA SER A 135 18.91 6.75 3.87
C SER A 135 18.46 7.62 5.03
N GLN A 136 18.04 6.99 6.14
CA GLN A 136 17.47 7.73 7.26
C GLN A 136 18.53 8.60 7.96
N LYS A 137 18.26 9.89 8.00
CA LYS A 137 19.10 10.90 8.62
C LYS A 137 18.96 10.94 10.16
N PRO A 138 19.89 11.57 10.88
CA PRO A 138 19.78 11.71 12.33
C PRO A 138 18.51 12.40 12.83
N ASN A 139 17.93 13.31 12.04
CA ASN A 139 16.66 13.98 12.36
C ASN A 139 15.43 13.11 12.08
N GLY A 140 15.59 11.92 11.49
CA GLY A 140 14.50 11.00 11.15
C GLY A 140 14.02 11.07 9.69
N TYR A 141 14.39 12.10 8.91
CA TYR A 141 14.08 12.17 7.47
C TYR A 141 14.63 10.96 6.72
N PHE A 142 13.94 10.46 5.71
CA PHE A 142 14.41 9.37 4.84
C PHE A 142 14.06 9.61 3.36
N GLY A 143 14.71 8.85 2.50
CA GLY A 143 14.49 8.90 1.06
C GLY A 143 15.33 9.96 0.35
N PRO A 144 15.15 10.13 -0.96
CA PRO A 144 15.80 11.20 -1.73
C PRO A 144 15.50 12.57 -1.14
N ASP A 145 16.48 13.49 -1.16
CA ASP A 145 16.38 14.81 -0.55
C ASP A 145 16.92 15.94 -1.44
N THR A 146 17.34 15.58 -2.64
CA THR A 146 17.97 16.51 -3.59
C THR A 146 17.28 16.41 -4.93
N ASP A 147 16.69 17.53 -5.35
CA ASP A 147 16.13 17.67 -6.68
C ASP A 147 17.25 17.65 -7.74
N ARG A 148 16.92 17.17 -8.91
CA ARG A 148 17.86 17.03 -10.01
C ARG A 148 17.39 17.83 -11.21
N SER A 149 18.33 18.15 -12.11
CA SER A 149 18.02 18.85 -13.36
C SER A 149 17.02 18.04 -14.20
N TYR A 150 16.13 18.76 -14.88
CA TYR A 150 15.14 18.16 -15.78
C TYR A 150 15.79 17.21 -16.79
N GLU A 151 15.18 16.07 -16.99
CA GLU A 151 15.48 15.10 -18.05
C GLU A 151 14.15 14.58 -18.60
N PRO A 152 13.92 14.59 -19.93
CA PRO A 152 12.65 14.13 -20.50
C PRO A 152 12.30 12.70 -20.06
N GLY A 153 11.05 12.51 -19.62
CA GLY A 153 10.53 11.21 -19.21
C GLY A 153 10.91 10.80 -17.78
N LEU A 154 11.63 11.63 -17.02
CA LEU A 154 12.00 11.39 -15.64
C LEU A 154 11.34 12.38 -14.66
N GLN A 155 10.98 11.85 -13.48
CA GLN A 155 10.48 12.63 -12.33
C GLN A 155 11.65 12.91 -11.39
N ARG A 156 12.36 14.03 -11.58
CA ARG A 156 13.63 14.34 -10.92
C ARG A 156 13.56 15.53 -9.97
N ASP A 157 12.40 16.09 -9.79
CA ASP A 157 12.04 17.18 -8.87
C ASP A 157 11.14 16.68 -7.74
N ASN A 158 10.83 17.56 -6.79
CA ASN A 158 9.99 17.25 -5.64
C ASN A 158 10.49 16.07 -4.76
N SER A 159 11.82 15.90 -4.66
CA SER A 159 12.43 14.83 -3.85
C SER A 159 11.97 14.84 -2.38
N ARG A 160 11.61 16.04 -1.86
CA ARG A 160 11.14 16.21 -0.49
C ARG A 160 9.64 16.00 -0.30
N ASP A 161 8.88 15.80 -1.37
CA ASP A 161 7.43 15.61 -1.32
C ASP A 161 7.06 14.49 -0.33
N TRP A 162 5.96 14.72 0.38
CA TRP A 162 5.43 13.72 1.31
C TRP A 162 4.89 12.49 0.60
N TRP A 163 4.33 12.68 -0.60
CA TRP A 163 3.62 11.61 -1.29
C TRP A 163 4.47 10.36 -1.60
N PRO A 164 5.65 10.44 -2.24
CA PRO A 164 6.45 9.24 -2.50
C PRO A 164 6.89 8.50 -1.23
N LYS A 165 7.01 9.26 -0.12
CA LYS A 165 7.32 8.69 1.19
C LYS A 165 6.14 7.89 1.75
N MET A 166 4.89 8.31 1.48
CA MET A 166 3.69 7.55 1.88
C MET A 166 3.68 6.19 1.20
N VAL A 167 3.97 6.12 -0.10
CA VAL A 167 4.08 4.86 -0.84
C VAL A 167 5.21 3.99 -0.26
N MET A 168 6.40 4.56 -0.06
CA MET A 168 7.52 3.80 0.50
C MET A 168 7.26 3.36 1.95
N MET A 169 6.50 4.11 2.74
CA MET A 169 6.07 3.66 4.07
C MET A 169 5.21 2.40 4.00
N LYS A 170 4.26 2.33 3.05
CA LYS A 170 3.47 1.12 2.80
C LYS A 170 4.38 -0.06 2.44
N VAL A 171 5.37 0.15 1.56
CA VAL A 171 6.39 -0.87 1.23
C VAL A 171 7.12 -1.38 2.48
N MET A 172 7.54 -0.48 3.37
CA MET A 172 8.24 -0.86 4.60
C MET A 172 7.33 -1.58 5.59
N GLN A 173 6.05 -1.20 5.68
CA GLN A 173 5.04 -1.91 6.45
C GLN A 173 4.82 -3.33 5.91
N GLN A 174 4.69 -3.49 4.58
CA GLN A 174 4.59 -4.78 3.91
C GLN A 174 5.84 -5.64 4.17
N TYR A 175 7.02 -5.03 4.13
CA TYR A 175 8.27 -5.75 4.44
C TYR A 175 8.28 -6.28 5.88
N TYR A 176 7.86 -5.46 6.84
CA TYR A 176 7.70 -5.93 8.22
C TYR A 176 6.64 -7.04 8.33
N SER A 177 5.51 -6.91 7.64
CA SER A 177 4.47 -7.93 7.58
C SER A 177 5.01 -9.29 7.09
N ALA A 178 5.85 -9.26 6.04
CA ALA A 178 6.42 -10.46 5.43
C ALA A 178 7.56 -11.09 6.25
N THR A 179 8.35 -10.28 6.98
CA THR A 179 9.64 -10.73 7.55
C THR A 179 9.74 -10.62 9.07
N GLY A 180 8.96 -9.75 9.69
CA GLY A 180 9.08 -9.41 11.10
C GLY A 180 10.33 -8.56 11.44
N ASP A 181 10.98 -7.92 10.46
CA ASP A 181 12.19 -7.13 10.67
C ASP A 181 11.91 -5.89 11.54
N THR A 182 12.32 -5.96 12.80
CA THR A 182 12.07 -4.93 13.81
C THR A 182 12.78 -3.60 13.54
N ARG A 183 13.78 -3.55 12.64
CA ARG A 183 14.42 -2.29 12.22
C ARG A 183 13.39 -1.29 11.67
N VAL A 184 12.33 -1.79 11.06
CA VAL A 184 11.23 -0.98 10.52
C VAL A 184 10.52 -0.19 11.63
N ILE A 185 10.38 -0.74 12.83
CA ILE A 185 9.70 -0.08 13.95
C ILE A 185 10.50 1.14 14.43
N ASP A 186 11.80 0.98 14.63
CA ASP A 186 12.69 2.09 15.02
C ASP A 186 12.79 3.15 13.91
N PHE A 187 12.84 2.71 12.66
CA PHE A 187 12.85 3.58 11.49
C PHE A 187 11.60 4.47 11.46
N PHE A 188 10.41 3.90 11.57
CA PHE A 188 9.16 4.66 11.58
C PHE A 188 9.01 5.54 12.81
N THR A 189 9.42 5.06 13.98
CA THR A 189 9.35 5.86 15.21
C THR A 189 10.15 7.17 15.07
N ARG A 190 11.35 7.10 14.46
CA ARG A 190 12.16 8.30 14.18
C ARG A 190 11.56 9.17 13.10
N TYR A 191 11.05 8.55 12.02
CA TYR A 191 10.45 9.31 10.93
C TYR A 191 9.18 10.05 11.37
N PHE A 192 8.28 9.41 12.10
CA PHE A 192 7.05 10.07 12.51
C PHE A 192 7.25 11.16 13.56
N LYS A 193 8.30 11.08 14.38
CA LYS A 193 8.73 12.22 15.21
C LYS A 193 9.22 13.40 14.34
N TYR A 194 9.99 13.12 13.31
CA TYR A 194 10.39 14.11 12.32
C TYR A 194 9.15 14.72 11.63
N GLN A 195 8.24 13.88 11.13
CA GLN A 195 7.05 14.34 10.44
C GLN A 195 6.16 15.22 11.32
N LEU A 196 5.93 14.84 12.57
CA LEU A 196 5.16 15.66 13.52
C LEU A 196 5.78 17.05 13.74
N ALA A 197 7.10 17.14 13.78
CA ALA A 197 7.82 18.41 13.94
C ALA A 197 7.80 19.27 12.67
N GLU A 198 7.83 18.64 11.48
CA GLU A 198 7.94 19.33 10.20
C GLU A 198 6.58 19.80 9.62
N LEU A 199 5.51 19.03 9.80
CA LEU A 199 4.20 19.31 9.21
C LEU A 199 3.64 20.70 9.51
N PRO A 200 3.86 21.33 10.68
CA PRO A 200 3.41 22.71 10.93
C PRO A 200 4.07 23.76 10.00
N GLN A 201 5.30 23.51 9.55
CA GLN A 201 6.06 24.40 8.66
C GLN A 201 5.98 23.97 7.20
N ASN A 202 5.85 22.68 6.97
CA ASN A 202 5.81 22.04 5.67
C ASN A 202 4.57 21.15 5.58
N PRO A 203 3.35 21.72 5.41
CA PRO A 203 2.11 20.95 5.37
C PRO A 203 2.09 19.96 4.22
N LEU A 204 1.18 18.97 4.28
CA LEU A 204 1.09 17.87 3.32
C LEU A 204 1.03 18.34 1.85
N GLY A 205 0.36 19.45 1.56
CA GLY A 205 0.29 20.06 0.22
C GLY A 205 1.47 20.96 -0.16
N LYS A 206 2.58 20.99 0.62
CA LYS A 206 3.68 21.95 0.44
C LYS A 206 4.37 21.85 -0.92
N TRP A 207 4.67 20.66 -1.38
CA TRP A 207 5.41 20.41 -2.63
C TRP A 207 4.48 20.06 -3.79
N THR A 208 3.57 19.12 -3.55
CA THR A 208 2.51 18.79 -4.49
C THR A 208 1.19 18.59 -3.73
N PHE A 209 0.08 18.79 -4.43
CA PHE A 209 -1.24 18.53 -3.86
C PHE A 209 -1.52 17.01 -3.64
N TRP A 210 -0.68 16.15 -4.18
CA TRP A 210 -0.79 14.70 -3.97
C TRP A 210 -0.69 14.32 -2.49
N GLY A 211 0.28 14.90 -1.76
CA GLY A 211 0.44 14.64 -0.33
C GLY A 211 -0.79 15.04 0.48
N GLU A 212 -1.41 16.18 0.16
CA GLU A 212 -2.64 16.64 0.80
C GLU A 212 -3.84 15.73 0.46
N GLN A 213 -4.02 15.38 -0.79
CA GLN A 213 -5.18 14.59 -1.20
C GLN A 213 -5.10 13.11 -0.79
N ARG A 214 -3.89 12.60 -0.56
CA ARG A 214 -3.61 11.20 -0.24
C ARG A 214 -3.19 10.96 1.22
N GLY A 215 -3.51 11.88 2.11
CA GLY A 215 -3.12 11.80 3.54
C GLY A 215 -3.63 10.55 4.26
N GLY A 216 -4.69 9.89 3.75
CA GLY A 216 -5.18 8.62 4.25
C GLY A 216 -4.12 7.50 4.23
N ASP A 217 -3.28 7.48 3.20
CA ASP A 217 -2.17 6.53 3.07
C ASP A 217 -1.12 6.73 4.17
N ASN A 218 -0.83 7.98 4.53
CA ASN A 218 0.04 8.30 5.66
C ASN A 218 -0.58 7.86 6.98
N LEU A 219 -1.85 8.17 7.17
CA LEU A 219 -2.57 7.94 8.41
C LEU A 219 -2.65 6.45 8.78
N MET A 220 -2.84 5.58 7.79
CA MET A 220 -2.84 4.13 7.97
C MET A 220 -1.56 3.63 8.62
N VAL A 221 -0.40 4.03 8.10
CA VAL A 221 0.89 3.59 8.64
C VAL A 221 1.18 4.16 10.03
N VAL A 222 0.69 5.37 10.30
CA VAL A 222 0.75 5.98 11.65
C VAL A 222 -0.04 5.14 12.66
N TYR A 223 -1.27 4.75 12.33
CA TYR A 223 -2.08 3.90 13.22
C TYR A 223 -1.53 2.49 13.34
N TRP A 224 -1.00 1.94 12.25
CA TRP A 224 -0.30 0.66 12.30
C TRP A 224 0.86 0.68 13.29
N LEU A 225 1.71 1.71 13.26
CA LEU A 225 2.81 1.82 14.22
C LEU A 225 2.31 2.04 15.65
N TYR A 226 1.23 2.83 15.83
CA TYR A 226 0.60 3.01 17.14
C TYR A 226 0.14 1.67 17.74
N ASN A 227 -0.44 0.80 16.94
CA ASN A 227 -0.88 -0.53 17.39
C ASN A 227 0.29 -1.38 17.91
N ILE A 228 1.48 -1.20 17.35
CA ILE A 228 2.68 -1.93 17.78
C ILE A 228 3.31 -1.30 19.02
N THR A 229 3.57 0.00 18.99
CA THR A 229 4.36 0.68 20.05
C THR A 229 3.52 1.22 21.20
N GLY A 230 2.33 1.74 20.91
CA GLY A 230 1.48 2.44 21.87
C GLY A 230 1.93 3.90 22.14
N ASP A 231 2.82 4.44 21.33
CA ASP A 231 3.35 5.79 21.48
C ASP A 231 2.29 6.84 21.19
N LYS A 232 1.85 7.58 22.18
CA LYS A 232 0.72 8.52 22.10
C LYS A 232 0.91 9.64 21.08
N PHE A 233 2.16 10.09 20.83
CA PHE A 233 2.43 11.12 19.82
C PHE A 233 1.93 10.75 18.44
N LEU A 234 1.76 9.45 18.15
CA LEU A 234 1.23 8.96 16.89
C LEU A 234 -0.26 9.31 16.71
N LEU A 235 -1.02 9.36 17.79
CA LEU A 235 -2.42 9.84 17.75
C LEU A 235 -2.48 11.35 17.49
N ASP A 236 -1.58 12.12 18.10
CA ASP A 236 -1.45 13.56 17.84
C ASP A 236 -1.03 13.82 16.37
N LEU A 237 -0.11 13.00 15.85
CA LEU A 237 0.27 13.05 14.46
C LEU A 237 -0.91 12.67 13.54
N GLY A 238 -1.68 11.66 13.89
CA GLY A 238 -2.86 11.24 13.14
C GLY A 238 -3.89 12.37 13.01
N GLU A 239 -4.16 13.07 14.11
CA GLU A 239 -5.03 14.25 14.12
C GLU A 239 -4.49 15.38 13.22
N LEU A 240 -3.19 15.63 13.27
CA LEU A 240 -2.54 16.66 12.44
C LEU A 240 -2.60 16.31 10.95
N ILE A 241 -2.34 15.04 10.60
CA ILE A 241 -2.44 14.55 9.22
C ILE A 241 -3.87 14.71 8.70
N HIS A 242 -4.87 14.25 9.45
CA HIS A 242 -6.27 14.41 9.07
C HIS A 242 -6.64 15.88 8.82
N LYS A 243 -6.23 16.79 9.70
CA LYS A 243 -6.48 18.23 9.54
C LYS A 243 -5.83 18.86 8.31
N GLN A 244 -4.70 18.30 7.87
CA GLN A 244 -3.97 18.76 6.69
C GLN A 244 -4.36 18.04 5.42
N THR A 245 -5.06 16.91 5.53
CA THR A 245 -5.59 16.18 4.39
C THR A 245 -6.79 16.91 3.80
N PHE A 246 -6.94 16.83 2.49
CA PHE A 246 -8.11 17.34 1.77
C PHE A 246 -9.39 16.82 2.42
N ASN A 247 -10.35 17.70 2.70
CA ASN A 247 -11.51 17.36 3.50
C ASN A 247 -12.52 16.49 2.73
N TRP A 248 -12.17 15.23 2.51
CA TRP A 248 -12.98 14.26 1.80
C TRP A 248 -14.36 14.08 2.44
N THR A 249 -14.44 14.08 3.76
CA THR A 249 -15.72 13.94 4.48
C THR A 249 -16.71 15.03 4.09
N ASP A 250 -16.30 16.29 4.10
CA ASP A 250 -17.18 17.39 3.75
C ASP A 250 -17.55 17.39 2.26
N ILE A 251 -16.59 17.10 1.38
CA ILE A 251 -16.85 16.93 -0.06
C ILE A 251 -17.91 15.85 -0.29
N PHE A 252 -17.76 14.69 0.34
CA PHE A 252 -18.68 13.57 0.18
C PHE A 252 -20.07 13.85 0.73
N LEU A 253 -20.17 14.57 1.84
CA LEU A 253 -21.47 14.91 2.45
C LEU A 253 -22.19 16.05 1.77
N ASN A 254 -21.46 17.10 1.39
CA ASN A 254 -22.06 18.39 1.02
C ASN A 254 -22.20 18.58 -0.50
N GLN A 255 -21.59 17.71 -1.32
CA GLN A 255 -21.80 17.74 -2.76
C GLN A 255 -23.02 16.89 -3.12
N ASP A 256 -23.97 17.46 -3.84
CA ASP A 256 -25.15 16.74 -4.34
C ASP A 256 -24.75 15.71 -5.40
N HIS A 257 -23.75 16.06 -6.21
CA HIS A 257 -23.20 15.19 -7.26
C HIS A 257 -21.70 15.38 -7.37
N LEU A 258 -20.93 14.37 -6.95
CA LEU A 258 -19.46 14.37 -7.09
C LEU A 258 -19.01 14.49 -8.55
N SER A 259 -19.78 13.91 -9.48
CA SER A 259 -19.54 14.03 -10.92
C SER A 259 -19.51 15.47 -11.45
N ARG A 260 -20.10 16.43 -10.72
CA ARG A 260 -20.01 17.85 -11.05
C ARG A 260 -18.68 18.49 -10.62
N GLN A 261 -17.89 17.80 -9.81
CA GLN A 261 -16.56 18.24 -9.36
C GLN A 261 -15.50 17.87 -10.41
N LEU A 262 -15.59 18.48 -11.58
CA LEU A 262 -14.72 18.16 -12.71
C LEU A 262 -13.23 18.46 -12.48
N SER A 263 -12.88 19.09 -11.36
CA SER A 263 -11.50 19.30 -10.93
C SER A 263 -10.92 18.16 -10.08
N LEU A 264 -11.74 17.20 -9.64
CA LEU A 264 -11.25 16.07 -8.87
C LEU A 264 -10.50 15.09 -9.78
N HIS A 265 -9.27 14.79 -9.39
CA HIS A 265 -8.47 13.75 -10.03
C HIS A 265 -9.00 12.37 -9.64
N CYS A 266 -9.19 11.49 -10.62
CA CYS A 266 -9.86 10.19 -10.43
C CYS A 266 -9.14 9.29 -9.44
N VAL A 267 -7.80 9.23 -9.51
CA VAL A 267 -6.99 8.40 -8.60
C VAL A 267 -6.98 8.98 -7.19
N ASN A 268 -6.92 10.32 -7.06
CA ASN A 268 -7.02 10.95 -5.74
C ASN A 268 -8.36 10.69 -5.08
N LEU A 269 -9.45 10.68 -5.86
CA LEU A 269 -10.77 10.29 -5.36
C LEU A 269 -10.77 8.84 -4.87
N ALA A 270 -10.20 7.92 -5.66
CA ALA A 270 -10.10 6.51 -5.29
C ALA A 270 -9.35 6.33 -3.95
N GLN A 271 -8.24 7.02 -3.76
CA GLN A 271 -7.49 7.03 -2.50
C GLN A 271 -8.22 7.79 -1.38
N GLY A 272 -8.96 8.84 -1.75
CA GLY A 272 -9.75 9.64 -0.82
C GLY A 272 -10.89 8.88 -0.15
N PHE A 273 -11.43 7.84 -0.79
CA PHE A 273 -12.50 7.02 -0.21
C PHE A 273 -12.11 6.39 1.13
N LYS A 274 -10.87 5.93 1.28
CA LYS A 274 -10.45 5.30 2.54
C LYS A 274 -10.19 6.30 3.67
N GLU A 275 -9.81 7.54 3.37
CA GLU A 275 -9.35 8.49 4.40
C GLU A 275 -10.38 8.72 5.53
N PRO A 276 -11.66 9.04 5.26
CA PRO A 276 -12.64 9.18 6.33
C PRO A 276 -12.79 7.92 7.19
N VAL A 277 -12.74 6.74 6.55
CA VAL A 277 -12.88 5.46 7.24
C VAL A 277 -11.65 5.14 8.08
N VAL A 278 -10.46 5.45 7.60
CA VAL A 278 -9.21 5.31 8.38
C VAL A 278 -9.25 6.22 9.60
N TYR A 279 -9.65 7.49 9.43
CA TYR A 279 -9.75 8.43 10.55
C TYR A 279 -10.88 8.06 11.54
N TYR A 280 -11.95 7.43 11.07
CA TYR A 280 -13.03 6.92 11.91
C TYR A 280 -12.52 6.03 13.05
N GLN A 281 -11.43 5.33 12.86
CA GLN A 281 -10.84 4.50 13.92
C GLN A 281 -10.45 5.32 15.17
N GLN A 282 -10.04 6.59 14.99
CA GLN A 282 -9.66 7.48 16.09
C GLN A 282 -10.82 8.33 16.61
N ASN A 283 -11.57 9.00 15.73
CA ASN A 283 -12.61 9.95 16.14
C ASN A 283 -13.97 9.31 16.45
N GLN A 284 -14.22 8.11 15.89
CA GLN A 284 -15.44 7.32 16.06
C GLN A 284 -16.74 8.06 15.68
N ASP A 285 -16.63 9.10 14.80
CA ASP A 285 -17.80 9.86 14.34
C ASP A 285 -18.44 9.13 13.15
N PRO A 286 -19.70 8.65 13.28
CA PRO A 286 -20.39 7.92 12.22
C PRO A 286 -20.56 8.70 10.92
N LYS A 287 -20.42 10.03 10.95
CA LYS A 287 -20.50 10.86 9.73
C LYS A 287 -19.44 10.48 8.71
N GLN A 288 -18.27 9.98 9.15
CA GLN A 288 -17.19 9.52 8.26
C GLN A 288 -17.67 8.38 7.35
N ILE A 289 -18.35 7.40 7.94
CA ILE A 289 -18.87 6.23 7.22
C ILE A 289 -20.06 6.66 6.33
N CYS A 290 -20.95 7.51 6.84
CA CYS A 290 -22.06 8.04 6.07
C CYS A 290 -21.60 8.81 4.82
N ALA A 291 -20.51 9.59 4.96
CA ALA A 291 -19.93 10.36 3.85
C ALA A 291 -19.50 9.45 2.70
N VAL A 292 -18.72 8.40 3.01
CA VAL A 292 -18.21 7.47 2.02
C VAL A 292 -19.34 6.68 1.34
N LYS A 293 -20.32 6.20 2.11
CA LYS A 293 -21.50 5.50 1.56
C LYS A 293 -22.29 6.40 0.61
N LYS A 294 -22.48 7.68 0.96
CA LYS A 294 -23.12 8.65 0.07
C LYS A 294 -22.33 8.86 -1.21
N ALA A 295 -21.01 9.04 -1.10
CA ALA A 295 -20.13 9.28 -2.24
C ALA A 295 -20.14 8.10 -3.22
N VAL A 296 -20.02 6.88 -2.75
CA VAL A 296 -20.08 5.67 -3.58
C VAL A 296 -21.44 5.58 -4.30
N LYS A 297 -22.53 5.83 -3.58
CA LYS A 297 -23.87 5.83 -4.18
C LYS A 297 -24.01 6.91 -5.25
N ASP A 298 -23.48 8.11 -5.00
CA ASP A 298 -23.52 9.21 -5.96
C ASP A 298 -22.75 8.86 -7.24
N ILE A 299 -21.53 8.36 -7.11
CA ILE A 299 -20.71 7.91 -8.24
C ILE A 299 -21.44 6.83 -9.06
N HIS A 300 -21.95 5.79 -8.41
CA HIS A 300 -22.66 4.71 -9.10
C HIS A 300 -23.90 5.20 -9.87
N ASN A 301 -24.62 6.16 -9.32
CA ASN A 301 -25.84 6.67 -9.92
C ASN A 301 -25.61 7.69 -11.05
N THR A 302 -24.42 8.25 -11.16
CA THR A 302 -24.13 9.37 -12.08
C THR A 302 -23.11 9.03 -13.17
N ILE A 303 -21.95 8.52 -12.79
CA ILE A 303 -20.83 8.28 -13.70
C ILE A 303 -20.23 6.87 -13.59
N GLY A 304 -20.86 6.00 -12.79
CA GLY A 304 -20.41 4.63 -12.60
C GLY A 304 -20.49 3.80 -13.87
N LEU A 305 -19.47 2.97 -14.07
CA LEU A 305 -19.36 2.02 -15.15
C LEU A 305 -19.76 0.61 -14.68
N PRO A 306 -20.20 -0.28 -15.57
CA PRO A 306 -20.55 -1.66 -15.20
C PRO A 306 -19.39 -2.44 -14.58
N THR A 307 -18.15 -2.07 -14.88
CA THR A 307 -16.92 -2.65 -14.32
C THR A 307 -16.72 -2.35 -12.84
N GLY A 308 -17.48 -1.41 -12.29
CA GLY A 308 -17.35 -0.95 -10.90
C GLY A 308 -16.53 0.33 -10.73
N LEU A 309 -15.89 0.83 -11.77
CA LEU A 309 -15.21 2.13 -11.76
C LEU A 309 -16.12 3.25 -12.23
N TRP A 310 -15.55 4.39 -12.54
CA TRP A 310 -16.24 5.58 -13.05
C TRP A 310 -15.48 6.22 -14.20
N GLY A 311 -16.19 7.06 -14.96
CA GLY A 311 -15.63 7.78 -16.10
C GLY A 311 -14.73 8.94 -15.66
N GLY A 312 -13.60 9.05 -16.33
CA GLY A 312 -12.65 10.14 -16.15
C GLY A 312 -11.29 9.82 -16.75
N ASP A 313 -10.74 10.80 -17.47
CA ASP A 313 -9.40 10.66 -18.08
C ASP A 313 -8.46 11.19 -17.04
N GLU A 314 -7.96 11.53 -16.27
CA GLU A 314 -7.28 12.14 -15.15
C GLU A 314 -8.31 12.77 -14.20
N LEU A 315 -9.22 13.58 -14.72
CA LEU A 315 -10.24 14.28 -13.93
C LEU A 315 -11.61 13.65 -14.17
N LEU A 316 -12.48 13.76 -13.17
CA LEU A 316 -13.87 13.30 -13.29
C LEU A 316 -14.55 13.89 -14.52
N ARG A 317 -15.29 13.07 -15.23
CA ARG A 317 -16.13 13.42 -16.38
C ARG A 317 -17.54 12.95 -16.15
N PHE A 318 -18.49 13.57 -16.83
CA PHE A 318 -19.82 13.00 -16.93
C PHE A 318 -19.75 11.64 -17.61
N GLY A 319 -20.59 10.70 -17.19
CA GLY A 319 -20.54 9.29 -17.61
C GLY A 319 -20.83 9.09 -19.10
N GLU A 320 -20.01 9.64 -19.95
CA GLU A 320 -20.06 9.37 -21.38
C GLU A 320 -19.28 8.09 -21.67
N PRO A 321 -19.79 7.20 -22.56
CA PRO A 321 -19.11 5.94 -22.88
C PRO A 321 -17.70 6.13 -23.45
N THR A 322 -17.40 7.32 -23.98
CA THR A 322 -16.11 7.67 -24.59
C THR A 322 -15.09 8.20 -23.60
N THR A 323 -15.47 8.44 -22.34
CA THR A 323 -14.51 8.84 -21.31
C THR A 323 -13.74 7.63 -20.79
N GLY A 324 -12.43 7.80 -20.59
CA GLY A 324 -11.57 6.75 -20.10
C GLY A 324 -11.86 6.37 -18.65
N SER A 325 -11.35 5.21 -18.27
CA SER A 325 -11.23 4.79 -16.88
C SER A 325 -9.80 4.38 -16.64
N GLU A 326 -9.11 5.07 -15.72
CA GLU A 326 -7.68 4.93 -15.52
C GLU A 326 -7.33 3.66 -14.74
N LEU A 327 -6.26 2.96 -15.15
CA LEU A 327 -5.78 1.76 -14.44
C LEU A 327 -5.42 2.06 -12.97
N CYS A 328 -4.79 3.21 -12.72
CA CYS A 328 -4.43 3.59 -11.34
C CYS A 328 -5.67 3.75 -10.46
N THR A 329 -6.79 4.26 -11.02
CA THR A 329 -8.07 4.34 -10.31
C THR A 329 -8.57 2.96 -9.87
N ALA A 330 -8.42 1.93 -10.73
CA ALA A 330 -8.80 0.56 -10.37
C ALA A 330 -7.98 0.04 -9.19
N VAL A 331 -6.66 0.19 -9.27
CA VAL A 331 -5.74 -0.31 -8.24
C VAL A 331 -5.96 0.39 -6.90
N GLU A 332 -6.03 1.73 -6.90
CA GLU A 332 -6.21 2.50 -5.67
C GLU A 332 -7.61 2.36 -5.06
N MET A 333 -8.63 2.14 -5.91
CA MET A 333 -9.97 1.84 -5.39
C MET A 333 -10.03 0.46 -4.75
N MET A 334 -9.35 -0.55 -5.31
CA MET A 334 -9.26 -1.88 -4.69
C MET A 334 -8.62 -1.78 -3.30
N PHE A 335 -7.51 -1.06 -3.18
CA PHE A 335 -6.84 -0.83 -1.91
C PHE A 335 -7.72 -0.09 -0.90
N SER A 336 -8.43 0.96 -1.34
CA SER A 336 -9.37 1.66 -0.47
C SER A 336 -10.53 0.78 0.01
N LEU A 337 -11.05 -0.08 -0.85
CA LEU A 337 -12.13 -1.01 -0.51
C LEU A 337 -11.68 -2.09 0.48
N GLU A 338 -10.43 -2.56 0.36
CA GLU A 338 -9.83 -3.50 1.30
C GLU A 338 -9.76 -2.89 2.71
N GLU A 339 -9.22 -1.68 2.83
CA GLU A 339 -9.14 -0.96 4.10
C GLU A 339 -10.52 -0.66 4.71
N MET A 340 -11.46 -0.23 3.87
CA MET A 340 -12.83 0.03 4.32
C MET A 340 -13.52 -1.25 4.81
N LEU A 341 -13.30 -2.39 4.16
CA LEU A 341 -13.79 -3.70 4.60
C LEU A 341 -13.18 -4.09 5.94
N GLU A 342 -11.87 -3.98 6.07
CA GLU A 342 -11.13 -4.33 7.28
C GLU A 342 -11.62 -3.54 8.50
N ILE A 343 -11.78 -2.23 8.33
CA ILE A 343 -12.14 -1.31 9.41
C ILE A 343 -13.62 -1.41 9.79
N THR A 344 -14.51 -1.59 8.82
CA THR A 344 -15.97 -1.53 9.08
C THR A 344 -16.63 -2.89 9.18
N GLY A 345 -16.07 -3.93 8.56
CA GLY A 345 -16.69 -5.24 8.42
C GLY A 345 -17.91 -5.25 7.47
N ASP A 346 -18.18 -4.17 6.75
CA ASP A 346 -19.34 -4.05 5.89
C ASP A 346 -19.08 -4.76 4.54
N VAL A 347 -19.79 -5.86 4.33
CA VAL A 347 -19.61 -6.75 3.16
C VAL A 347 -19.86 -6.06 1.82
N GLN A 348 -20.54 -4.92 1.79
CA GLN A 348 -20.72 -4.16 0.55
C GLN A 348 -19.35 -3.77 -0.07
N TRP A 349 -18.34 -3.55 0.76
CA TRP A 349 -17.00 -3.21 0.28
C TRP A 349 -16.31 -4.43 -0.36
N ALA A 350 -16.55 -5.64 0.16
CA ALA A 350 -16.07 -6.87 -0.44
C ALA A 350 -16.70 -7.12 -1.81
N ASP A 351 -18.02 -6.97 -1.93
CA ASP A 351 -18.74 -7.12 -3.20
C ASP A 351 -18.25 -6.09 -4.25
N TYR A 352 -17.97 -4.88 -3.79
CA TYR A 352 -17.45 -3.84 -4.68
C TYR A 352 -15.99 -4.12 -5.07
N LEU A 353 -15.14 -4.53 -4.13
CA LEU A 353 -13.76 -4.94 -4.38
C LEU A 353 -13.70 -6.07 -5.41
N GLU A 354 -14.51 -7.12 -5.24
CA GLU A 354 -14.60 -8.23 -6.17
C GLU A 354 -14.95 -7.77 -7.58
N ARG A 355 -15.92 -6.85 -7.70
CA ARG A 355 -16.32 -6.29 -9.01
C ARG A 355 -15.17 -5.57 -9.69
N VAL A 356 -14.45 -4.69 -9.00
CA VAL A 356 -13.30 -3.96 -9.57
C VAL A 356 -12.17 -4.91 -9.92
N ALA A 357 -11.84 -5.83 -9.02
CA ALA A 357 -10.73 -6.77 -9.18
C ALA A 357 -10.89 -7.72 -10.36
N TYR A 358 -12.12 -8.16 -10.64
CA TYR A 358 -12.38 -9.18 -11.67
C TYR A 358 -13.05 -8.65 -12.94
N ASN A 359 -13.46 -7.38 -12.97
CA ASN A 359 -14.03 -6.80 -14.19
C ASN A 359 -13.24 -5.58 -14.68
N ALA A 360 -12.84 -4.63 -13.81
CA ALA A 360 -12.11 -3.46 -14.25
C ALA A 360 -10.63 -3.73 -14.47
N LEU A 361 -9.94 -4.32 -13.50
CA LEU A 361 -8.49 -4.54 -13.55
C LEU A 361 -8.06 -5.43 -14.74
N PRO A 362 -8.68 -6.59 -15.01
CA PRO A 362 -8.21 -7.50 -16.06
C PRO A 362 -8.32 -6.91 -17.46
N THR A 363 -9.25 -5.98 -17.69
CA THR A 363 -9.46 -5.38 -19.01
C THR A 363 -8.41 -4.30 -19.37
N GLN A 364 -7.53 -3.98 -18.44
CA GLN A 364 -6.53 -2.92 -18.61
C GLN A 364 -5.11 -3.45 -18.81
N VAL A 365 -4.92 -4.75 -18.78
CA VAL A 365 -3.64 -5.43 -18.96
C VAL A 365 -3.77 -6.55 -20.00
N THR A 366 -2.66 -6.92 -20.63
CA THR A 366 -2.62 -8.13 -21.48
C THR A 366 -2.66 -9.40 -20.65
N ASP A 367 -3.09 -10.52 -21.24
CA ASP A 367 -3.22 -11.81 -20.55
C ASP A 367 -1.92 -12.30 -19.91
N ASP A 368 -0.77 -11.90 -20.48
CA ASP A 368 0.57 -12.25 -19.98
C ASP A 368 1.19 -11.16 -19.11
N TYR A 369 0.46 -10.06 -18.83
CA TYR A 369 0.94 -8.90 -18.09
C TYR A 369 2.20 -8.23 -18.70
N SER A 370 2.45 -8.41 -19.98
CA SER A 370 3.59 -7.76 -20.67
C SER A 370 3.31 -6.32 -21.09
N ALA A 371 2.05 -5.92 -21.17
CA ALA A 371 1.63 -4.57 -21.53
C ALA A 371 0.36 -4.15 -20.76
N ARG A 372 0.14 -2.84 -20.67
CA ARG A 372 -1.05 -2.24 -20.09
C ARG A 372 -1.51 -1.05 -20.92
N GLN A 373 -2.78 -0.72 -20.81
CA GLN A 373 -3.28 0.57 -21.27
C GLN A 373 -3.45 1.51 -20.06
N TYR A 374 -3.30 2.81 -20.30
CA TYR A 374 -3.47 3.81 -19.25
C TYR A 374 -4.95 4.07 -19.00
N TYR A 375 -5.73 4.28 -20.05
CA TYR A 375 -7.18 4.39 -19.99
C TYR A 375 -7.86 3.23 -20.67
N GLN A 376 -8.88 2.67 -20.02
CA GLN A 376 -9.88 1.85 -20.69
C GLN A 376 -10.94 2.78 -21.27
N GLN A 377 -11.21 2.63 -22.57
CA GLN A 377 -12.27 3.35 -23.29
C GLN A 377 -13.14 2.35 -24.04
N THR A 378 -14.41 2.70 -24.25
CA THR A 378 -15.37 1.92 -25.04
C THR A 378 -15.40 2.41 -26.48
#